data_51c01ec406f6e66423c899ff4d28e2a3
#
_entry.id   51c01ec406f6e66423c899ff4d28e2a3
#
_cell.length_a   1.000
_cell.length_b   1.000
_cell.length_c   1.000
_cell.angle_alpha   90.00
_cell.angle_beta   90.00
_cell.angle_gamma   90.00
#
_symmetry.space_group_name_H-M   'P 1'
#
loop_
_entity.id
_entity.type
_entity.pdbx_description
1 polymer ?
#
loop_
_entity_poly.entity_id
_entity_poly.type
_entity_poly.pdbx_seq_one_letter_code
_entity_poly.pdbx_strand_id
1 'polypeptide(L)' 'MNSVNHALALRIEELLKEKGMTRYRLAMNSGVTHSTLKNIIHETVKDNLLSTTILIASGFDMTVAEFLDSPLFSEENLDI' A
#
# COMPACT_ATOMS: atom_id res chain seq x y z
N MET A 1 2.26 7.07 -16.62
CA MET A 1 3.21 6.56 -15.62
C MET A 1 2.82 7.04 -14.23
N ASN A 2 3.02 6.21 -13.23
CA ASN A 2 2.64 6.52 -11.86
C ASN A 2 3.87 6.79 -11.00
N SER A 3 3.75 7.72 -10.04
CA SER A 3 4.75 7.80 -8.98
C SER A 3 4.67 6.54 -8.11
N VAL A 4 5.73 6.25 -7.36
CA VAL A 4 5.74 5.12 -6.42
C VAL A 4 4.63 5.29 -5.39
N ASN A 5 4.42 6.51 -4.88
CA ASN A 5 3.37 6.79 -3.92
C ASN A 5 1.98 6.52 -4.49
N HIS A 6 1.75 6.90 -5.74
CA HIS A 6 0.47 6.65 -6.40
C HIS A 6 0.26 5.14 -6.61
N ALA A 7 1.30 4.43 -7.04
CA ALA A 7 1.23 2.98 -7.22
C ALA A 7 0.90 2.26 -5.90
N LEU A 8 1.51 2.70 -4.78
CA LEU A 8 1.20 2.15 -3.46
C LEU A 8 -0.25 2.39 -3.07
N ALA A 9 -0.75 3.61 -3.28
CA ALA A 9 -2.13 3.95 -2.97
C ALA A 9 -3.10 3.09 -3.79
N LEU A 10 -2.85 2.94 -5.09
CA LEU A 10 -3.67 2.10 -5.97
C LEU A 10 -3.64 0.64 -5.54
N ARG A 11 -2.46 0.11 -5.17
CA ARG A 11 -2.32 -1.28 -4.74
C ARG A 11 -3.12 -1.54 -3.46
N ILE A 12 -3.04 -0.62 -2.49
CA ILE A 12 -3.79 -0.73 -1.25
C ILE A 12 -5.30 -0.74 -1.54
N GLU A 13 -5.78 0.20 -2.34
CA GLU A 13 -7.20 0.28 -2.69
C GLU A 13 -7.68 -0.98 -3.42
N GLU A 14 -6.88 -1.48 -4.35
CA GLU A 14 -7.16 -2.71 -5.08
C GLU A 14 -7.33 -3.90 -4.13
N LEU A 15 -6.40 -4.07 -3.19
CA LEU A 15 -6.43 -5.17 -2.25
C LEU A 15 -7.55 -5.04 -1.22
N LEU A 16 -7.86 -3.82 -0.77
CA LEU A 16 -9.01 -3.61 0.10
C LEU A 16 -10.29 -4.08 -0.57
N LYS A 17 -10.47 -3.71 -1.83
CA LYS A 17 -11.65 -4.09 -2.61
C LYS A 17 -11.68 -5.60 -2.85
N GLU A 18 -10.56 -6.16 -3.29
CA GLU A 18 -10.45 -7.59 -3.61
C GLU A 18 -10.73 -8.47 -2.41
N LYS A 19 -10.23 -8.07 -1.24
CA LYS A 19 -10.37 -8.84 0.00
C LYS A 19 -11.61 -8.46 0.82
N GLY A 20 -12.38 -7.48 0.35
CA GLY A 20 -13.55 -6.99 1.09
C GLY A 20 -13.19 -6.41 2.46
N MET A 21 -12.05 -5.74 2.55
CA MET A 21 -11.50 -5.23 3.79
C MET A 21 -11.65 -3.71 3.87
N THR A 22 -11.92 -3.18 5.07
CA THR A 22 -11.98 -1.74 5.32
C THR A 22 -10.59 -1.21 5.66
N ARG A 23 -10.40 0.10 5.48
CA ARG A 23 -9.16 0.78 5.91
C ARG A 23 -8.94 0.61 7.40
N TYR A 24 -10.01 0.66 8.20
CA TYR A 24 -9.95 0.48 9.64
C TYR A 24 -9.38 -0.90 9.98
N ARG A 25 -9.90 -1.94 9.33
CA ARG A 25 -9.42 -3.31 9.56
C ARG A 25 -7.95 -3.46 9.15
N LEU A 26 -7.57 -2.87 8.02
CA LEU A 26 -6.18 -2.90 7.58
C LEU A 26 -5.26 -2.22 8.61
N ALA A 27 -5.67 -1.07 9.12
CA ALA A 27 -4.90 -0.37 10.15
C ALA A 27 -4.72 -1.26 11.38
N MET A 28 -5.78 -1.89 11.85
CA MET A 28 -5.71 -2.79 12.99
C MET A 28 -4.81 -3.99 12.73
N ASN A 29 -4.96 -4.64 11.58
CA ASN A 29 -4.20 -5.85 11.26
C ASN A 29 -2.71 -5.56 11.02
N SER A 30 -2.40 -4.39 10.47
CA SER A 30 -1.02 -4.03 10.11
C SER A 30 -0.24 -3.42 11.27
N GLY A 31 -0.93 -2.86 12.26
CA GLY A 31 -0.29 -2.06 13.29
C GLY A 31 0.08 -0.65 12.84
N VAL A 32 -0.23 -0.29 11.59
CA VAL A 32 -0.04 1.06 11.07
C VAL A 32 -1.23 1.91 11.52
N THR A 33 -0.98 3.10 12.04
CA THR A 33 -2.07 3.95 12.52
C THR A 33 -3.00 4.32 11.38
N HIS A 34 -4.26 4.54 11.70
CA HIS A 34 -5.25 4.95 10.70
C HIS A 34 -4.83 6.26 10.03
N SER A 35 -4.26 7.18 10.79
CA SER A 35 -3.75 8.45 10.27
C SER A 35 -2.64 8.25 9.23
N THR A 36 -1.67 7.39 9.54
CA THR A 36 -0.58 7.08 8.61
C THR A 36 -1.11 6.42 7.34
N LEU A 37 -2.01 5.45 7.49
CA LEU A 37 -2.61 4.75 6.37
C LEU A 37 -3.39 5.72 5.48
N LYS A 38 -4.17 6.62 6.08
CA LYS A 38 -4.91 7.64 5.37
C LYS A 38 -3.98 8.52 4.54
N ASN A 39 -2.86 8.94 5.12
CA ASN A 39 -1.89 9.79 4.44
C ASN A 39 -1.25 9.07 3.24
N ILE A 40 -0.98 7.78 3.36
CA ILE A 40 -0.43 6.97 2.27
C ILE A 40 -1.45 6.88 1.13
N ILE A 41 -2.70 6.55 1.45
CA ILE A 41 -3.77 6.40 0.46
C ILE A 41 -4.05 7.73 -0.25
N HIS A 42 -4.01 8.84 0.48
CA HIS A 42 -4.25 10.17 -0.08
C HIS A 42 -2.99 10.81 -0.67
N GLU A 43 -1.86 10.08 -0.64
CA GLU A 43 -0.60 10.52 -1.24
C GLU A 43 -0.07 11.83 -0.65
N THR A 44 -0.33 12.05 0.65
CA THR A 44 0.15 13.25 1.35
C THR A 44 1.50 13.06 2.01
N VAL A 45 2.07 11.85 1.96
CA VAL A 45 3.43 11.58 2.43
C VAL A 45 4.40 11.77 1.27
N LYS A 46 5.59 12.28 1.59
CA LYS A 46 6.61 12.54 0.58
C LYS A 46 7.32 11.26 0.16
N ASP A 47 7.68 10.44 1.14
CA ASP A 47 8.34 9.17 0.92
C ASP A 47 7.71 8.10 1.80
N ASN A 48 7.65 6.87 1.29
CA ASN A 48 7.15 5.73 2.05
C ASN A 48 8.32 4.85 2.50
N LEU A 49 8.32 4.49 3.78
CA LEU A 49 9.32 3.60 4.32
C LEU A 49 9.00 2.15 3.92
N LEU A 50 10.02 1.41 3.58
CA LEU A 50 9.88 -0.01 3.27
C LEU A 50 9.30 -0.77 4.47
N SER A 51 9.72 -0.44 5.69
CA SER A 51 9.16 -1.05 6.90
C SER A 51 7.65 -0.88 7.01
N THR A 52 7.14 0.30 6.68
CA THR A 52 5.70 0.54 6.67
C THR A 52 5.00 -0.30 5.60
N THR A 53 5.60 -0.41 4.42
CA THR A 53 5.06 -1.24 3.33
C THR A 53 5.00 -2.71 3.74
N ILE A 54 6.03 -3.21 4.43
CA ILE A 54 6.05 -4.58 4.94
C ILE A 54 4.90 -4.80 5.94
N LEU A 55 4.67 -3.85 6.84
CA LEU A 55 3.57 -3.92 7.80
C LEU A 55 2.21 -3.92 7.10
N ILE A 56 2.02 -3.08 6.09
CA ILE A 56 0.77 -3.03 5.34
C ILE A 56 0.53 -4.37 4.63
N ALA A 57 1.55 -4.94 4.00
CA ALA A 57 1.46 -6.26 3.38
C ALA A 57 1.03 -7.31 4.40
N SER A 58 1.65 -7.30 5.58
CA SER A 58 1.28 -8.19 6.68
C SER A 58 -0.18 -8.02 7.10
N GLY A 59 -0.68 -6.79 7.08
CA GLY A 59 -2.09 -6.51 7.38
C GLY A 59 -3.05 -7.14 6.39
N PHE A 60 -2.60 -7.41 5.17
CA PHE A 60 -3.33 -8.16 4.14
C PHE A 60 -3.03 -9.66 4.17
N ASP A 61 -2.26 -10.14 5.15
CA ASP A 61 -1.81 -11.52 5.22
C ASP A 61 -0.96 -11.90 3.99
N MET A 62 -0.11 -10.99 3.58
CA MET A 62 0.77 -11.13 2.42
C MET A 62 2.22 -10.85 2.81
N THR A 63 3.15 -11.46 2.09
CA THR A 63 4.54 -11.04 2.15
C THR A 63 4.70 -9.73 1.38
N VAL A 64 5.77 -8.97 1.65
CA VAL A 64 6.03 -7.76 0.88
C VAL A 64 6.26 -8.09 -0.60
N ALA A 65 6.86 -9.23 -0.89
CA ALA A 65 7.07 -9.69 -2.27
C ALA A 65 5.73 -9.89 -2.99
N GLU A 66 4.78 -10.54 -2.34
CA GLU A 66 3.44 -10.74 -2.89
C GLU A 66 2.71 -9.40 -3.08
N PHE A 67 2.85 -8.51 -2.10
CA PHE A 67 2.24 -7.18 -2.16
C PHE A 67 2.76 -6.40 -3.37
N LEU A 68 4.05 -6.45 -3.62
CA LEU A 68 4.70 -5.73 -4.73
C LEU A 68 4.61 -6.45 -6.07
N ASP A 69 4.10 -7.68 -6.08
CA ASP A 69 3.92 -8.47 -7.30
C ASP A 69 2.67 -7.97 -8.05
N SER A 70 2.82 -6.85 -8.72
CA SER A 70 1.75 -6.18 -9.47
C SER A 70 2.38 -5.37 -10.59
N PRO A 71 1.71 -5.29 -11.75
CA PRO A 71 2.18 -4.42 -12.84
C PRO A 71 2.32 -2.96 -12.44
N LEU A 72 1.65 -2.53 -11.37
CA LEU A 72 1.75 -1.16 -10.85
C LEU A 72 3.19 -0.80 -10.48
N PHE A 73 4.00 -1.78 -10.09
CA PHE A 73 5.37 -1.56 -9.62
C PHE A 73 6.44 -1.88 -10.66
N SER A 74 6.06 -2.26 -11.89
CA SER A 74 7.05 -2.48 -12.93
C SER A 74 7.68 -1.15 -13.35
N GLU A 75 8.96 -1.17 -13.68
CA GLU A 75 9.69 0.06 -14.04
C GLU A 75 9.04 0.81 -15.19
N GLU A 76 8.46 0.11 -16.15
CA GLU A 76 7.79 0.73 -17.29
C GLU A 76 6.53 1.50 -16.92
N ASN A 77 5.93 1.19 -15.77
CA ASN A 77 4.72 1.85 -15.27
C ASN A 77 5.01 2.88 -14.17
N LEU A 78 6.26 2.97 -13.73
CA LEU A 78 6.66 3.90 -12.66
C LEU A 78 7.43 5.08 -13.26
N ASP A 79 7.15 6.25 -12.70
CA ASP A 79 7.88 7.48 -12.99
C ASP A 79 9.00 7.61 -11.94
N ILE A 80 10.15 7.01 -12.25
CA ILE A 80 11.30 6.98 -11.36
C ILE A 80 12.60 7.40 -12.08
#